data_37288255cc51bca153ebb75a0b7d2767
#
_entry.id   37288255cc51bca153ebb75a0b7d2767
#
_cell.length_a   1.000
_cell.length_b   1.000
_cell.length_c   1.000
_cell.angle_alpha   90.00
_cell.angle_beta   90.00
_cell.angle_gamma   90.00
#
_symmetry.space_group_name_H-M   'P 1'
#
loop_
_entity.id
_entity.type
_entity.pdbx_description
1 polymer ?
#
loop_
_entity_poly.entity_id
_entity_poly.type
_entity_poly.pdbx_seq_one_letter_code
_entity_poly.pdbx_strand_id
1 'polypeptide(L)'
;MILVYDLYKNYKNKQKEIEQEALTLEDTKKDYTIQTKKLELGTATQYDYELAKTEYENSQLKYENLGRELQILGERFTVYNVALPEKEKLDDLKKVELKKDDFYALRLSEAETIELNSQLNNEQLRKENIDYKYPKLSGDIGYSLKDHSVVVGLSVSKTFKIHNDTLEDLKNEADKLKLQYEQKKNELVSNAGQQMITYTTYQTNELTAQNTMNIKKKEYEIYAKKYELGVDTYSNYVEKRNNYKKAVIDYETAKNELAAFTKKIKYYK
;
A
#
# COMPACT_ATOMS: atom_id res chain seq x y z
N MET A 1 -5.65 0.91 -8.54
CA MET A 1 -4.62 -0.14 -8.41
C MET A 1 -4.14 -0.37 -6.98
N ILE A 2 -3.87 0.67 -6.15
CA ILE A 2 -3.47 0.53 -4.73
C ILE A 2 -4.46 -0.31 -3.94
N LEU A 3 -5.76 -0.04 -4.08
CA LEU A 3 -6.84 -0.80 -3.43
C LEU A 3 -6.79 -2.30 -3.77
N VAL A 4 -6.37 -2.65 -4.98
CA VAL A 4 -6.24 -4.05 -5.40
C VAL A 4 -5.07 -4.74 -4.68
N TYR A 5 -3.94 -4.05 -4.46
CA TYR A 5 -2.82 -4.59 -3.68
C TYR A 5 -3.20 -4.84 -2.22
N ASP A 6 -3.96 -3.93 -1.60
CA ASP A 6 -4.44 -4.11 -0.23
C ASP A 6 -5.45 -5.26 -0.14
N LEU A 7 -6.36 -5.35 -1.11
CA LEU A 7 -7.29 -6.45 -1.20
C LEU A 7 -6.56 -7.80 -1.35
N TYR A 8 -5.57 -7.84 -2.25
CA TYR A 8 -4.74 -9.02 -2.49
C TYR A 8 -3.96 -9.44 -1.22
N LYS A 9 -3.32 -8.49 -0.54
CA LYS A 9 -2.63 -8.72 0.72
C LYS A 9 -3.57 -9.31 1.77
N ASN A 10 -4.76 -8.70 1.95
CA ASN A 10 -5.74 -9.15 2.92
C ASN A 10 -6.27 -10.55 2.60
N TYR A 11 -6.52 -10.84 1.33
CA TYR A 11 -6.94 -12.16 0.87
C TYR A 11 -5.86 -13.22 1.16
N LYS A 12 -4.59 -12.91 0.86
CA LYS A 12 -3.46 -13.79 1.14
C LYS A 12 -3.27 -14.05 2.64
N ASN A 13 -3.34 -13.01 3.47
CA ASN A 13 -3.27 -13.15 4.91
C ASN A 13 -4.39 -14.06 5.42
N LYS A 14 -5.62 -13.88 4.93
CA LYS A 14 -6.76 -14.72 5.30
C LYS A 14 -6.58 -16.17 4.88
N GLN A 15 -6.01 -16.43 3.71
CA GLN A 15 -5.67 -17.79 3.30
C GLN A 15 -4.65 -18.44 4.24
N LYS A 16 -3.62 -17.70 4.67
CA LYS A 16 -2.62 -18.22 5.63
C LYS A 16 -3.24 -18.48 7.02
N GLU A 17 -4.15 -17.64 7.46
CA GLU A 17 -4.92 -17.88 8.68
C GLU A 17 -5.73 -19.18 8.58
N ILE A 18 -6.40 -19.42 7.44
CA ILE A 18 -7.16 -20.67 7.21
C ILE A 18 -6.25 -21.89 7.19
N GLU A 19 -5.12 -21.83 6.48
CA GLU A 19 -4.14 -22.93 6.46
C GLU A 19 -3.65 -23.26 7.87
N GLN A 20 -3.33 -22.24 8.67
CA GLN A 20 -2.89 -22.42 10.05
C GLN A 20 -4.02 -22.95 10.94
N GLU A 21 -5.26 -22.49 10.74
CA GLU A 21 -6.41 -22.98 11.52
C GLU A 21 -6.80 -24.41 11.13
N ALA A 22 -6.64 -24.81 9.87
CA ALA A 22 -6.83 -26.20 9.44
C ALA A 22 -5.89 -27.16 10.21
N LEU A 23 -4.62 -26.79 10.34
CA LEU A 23 -3.66 -27.55 11.15
C LEU A 23 -4.05 -27.54 12.63
N THR A 24 -4.55 -26.40 13.12
CA THR A 24 -5.04 -26.29 14.50
C THR A 24 -6.22 -27.21 14.76
N LEU A 25 -7.18 -27.25 13.83
CA LEU A 25 -8.37 -28.10 13.93
C LEU A 25 -7.99 -29.59 13.93
N GLU A 26 -7.03 -29.99 13.13
CA GLU A 26 -6.52 -31.37 13.13
C GLU A 26 -5.88 -31.73 14.48
N ASP A 27 -5.03 -30.86 15.01
CA ASP A 27 -4.35 -31.06 16.29
C ASP A 27 -5.34 -31.11 17.46
N THR A 28 -6.27 -30.16 17.53
CA THR A 28 -7.27 -30.09 18.60
C THR A 28 -8.23 -31.29 18.56
N LYS A 29 -8.55 -31.79 17.35
CA LYS A 29 -9.32 -33.04 17.19
C LYS A 29 -8.56 -34.25 17.76
N LYS A 30 -7.26 -34.38 17.49
CA LYS A 30 -6.40 -35.41 18.03
C LYS A 30 -6.35 -35.33 19.56
N ASP A 31 -6.14 -34.11 20.08
CA ASP A 31 -6.08 -33.88 21.52
C ASP A 31 -7.41 -34.23 22.21
N TYR A 32 -8.54 -33.82 21.66
CA TYR A 32 -9.85 -34.17 22.17
C TYR A 32 -10.05 -35.71 22.23
N THR A 33 -9.65 -36.41 21.14
CA THR A 33 -9.72 -37.86 21.09
C THR A 33 -8.84 -38.54 22.17
N ILE A 34 -7.63 -38.00 22.39
CA ILE A 34 -6.68 -38.51 23.40
C ILE A 34 -7.24 -38.26 24.80
N GLN A 35 -7.71 -37.05 25.10
CA GLN A 35 -8.23 -36.71 26.42
C GLN A 35 -9.51 -37.50 26.76
N THR A 36 -10.37 -37.75 25.74
CA THR A 36 -11.54 -38.64 25.92
C THR A 36 -11.12 -40.04 26.40
N LYS A 37 -10.15 -40.64 25.72
CA LYS A 37 -9.64 -41.97 26.12
C LYS A 37 -8.95 -41.96 27.49
N LYS A 38 -8.18 -40.93 27.79
CA LYS A 38 -7.52 -40.77 29.09
C LYS A 38 -8.54 -40.60 30.22
N LEU A 39 -9.64 -39.87 29.98
CA LEU A 39 -10.72 -39.73 30.95
C LEU A 39 -11.41 -41.09 31.22
N GLU A 40 -11.72 -41.85 30.14
CA GLU A 40 -12.29 -43.20 30.25
C GLU A 40 -11.39 -44.15 31.07
N LEU A 41 -10.06 -44.00 30.95
CA LEU A 41 -9.06 -44.77 31.72
C LEU A 41 -8.77 -44.20 33.10
N GLY A 42 -9.42 -43.09 33.49
CA GLY A 42 -9.18 -42.43 34.79
C GLY A 42 -7.80 -41.76 34.92
N THR A 43 -7.12 -41.49 33.79
CA THR A 43 -5.77 -40.88 33.75
C THR A 43 -5.76 -39.40 33.32
N ALA A 44 -6.91 -38.83 33.00
CA ALA A 44 -7.10 -37.39 32.79
C ALA A 44 -8.16 -36.84 33.73
N THR A 45 -8.09 -35.56 34.02
CA THR A 45 -9.12 -34.86 34.80
C THR A 45 -10.32 -34.50 33.89
N GLN A 46 -11.50 -34.33 34.53
CA GLN A 46 -12.67 -33.78 33.82
C GLN A 46 -12.35 -32.42 33.17
N TYR A 47 -11.55 -31.60 33.85
CA TYR A 47 -11.11 -30.29 33.33
C TYR A 47 -10.28 -30.41 32.04
N ASP A 48 -9.33 -31.35 31.98
CA ASP A 48 -8.51 -31.53 30.75
C ASP A 48 -9.37 -31.99 29.56
N TYR A 49 -10.37 -32.84 29.81
CA TYR A 49 -11.34 -33.26 28.80
C TYR A 49 -12.18 -32.10 28.31
N GLU A 50 -12.77 -31.29 29.21
CA GLU A 50 -13.60 -30.13 28.85
C GLU A 50 -12.78 -29.10 28.13
N LEU A 51 -11.54 -28.87 28.52
CA LEU A 51 -10.63 -27.94 27.81
C LEU A 51 -10.35 -28.44 26.40
N ALA A 52 -9.99 -29.69 26.20
CA ALA A 52 -9.73 -30.25 24.87
C ALA A 52 -10.97 -30.22 23.96
N LYS A 53 -12.16 -30.50 24.52
CA LYS A 53 -13.43 -30.40 23.81
C LYS A 53 -13.71 -28.98 23.34
N THR A 54 -13.58 -28.01 24.25
CA THR A 54 -13.81 -26.59 23.97
C THR A 54 -12.82 -26.07 22.94
N GLU A 55 -11.55 -26.42 23.02
CA GLU A 55 -10.53 -26.05 22.02
C GLU A 55 -10.88 -26.61 20.64
N TYR A 56 -11.33 -27.86 20.55
CA TYR A 56 -11.75 -28.44 19.26
C TYR A 56 -12.97 -27.74 18.68
N GLU A 57 -14.04 -27.52 19.48
CA GLU A 57 -15.26 -26.83 19.05
C GLU A 57 -14.95 -25.37 18.60
N ASN A 58 -14.13 -24.64 19.36
CA ASN A 58 -13.72 -23.30 19.02
C ASN A 58 -12.89 -23.24 17.72
N SER A 59 -11.98 -24.18 17.51
CA SER A 59 -11.19 -24.28 16.31
C SER A 59 -12.06 -24.59 15.08
N GLN A 60 -13.07 -25.45 15.24
CA GLN A 60 -14.04 -25.72 14.15
C GLN A 60 -14.82 -24.47 13.75
N LEU A 61 -15.40 -23.77 14.74
CA LEU A 61 -16.14 -22.54 14.50
C LEU A 61 -15.26 -21.45 13.82
N LYS A 62 -14.01 -21.33 14.29
CA LYS A 62 -13.07 -20.37 13.73
C LYS A 62 -12.69 -20.71 12.29
N TYR A 63 -12.42 -21.99 11.98
CA TYR A 63 -12.13 -22.44 10.63
C TYR A 63 -13.28 -22.13 9.66
N GLU A 64 -14.51 -22.41 10.05
CA GLU A 64 -15.70 -22.11 9.25
C GLU A 64 -15.89 -20.60 9.05
N ASN A 65 -15.67 -19.79 10.08
CA ASN A 65 -15.79 -18.34 9.99
C ASN A 65 -14.73 -17.75 9.07
N LEU A 66 -13.49 -18.17 9.18
CA LEU A 66 -12.41 -17.75 8.29
C LEU A 66 -12.69 -18.09 6.82
N GLY A 67 -13.32 -19.27 6.59
CA GLY A 67 -13.78 -19.63 5.23
C GLY A 67 -14.81 -18.66 4.65
N ARG A 68 -15.81 -18.25 5.46
CA ARG A 68 -16.80 -17.22 5.06
C ARG A 68 -16.14 -15.86 4.80
N GLU A 69 -15.23 -15.44 5.66
CA GLU A 69 -14.49 -14.18 5.48
C GLU A 69 -13.65 -14.19 4.21
N LEU A 70 -13.00 -15.31 3.86
CA LEU A 70 -12.26 -15.45 2.63
C LEU A 70 -13.17 -15.36 1.40
N GLN A 71 -14.36 -15.96 1.46
CA GLN A 71 -15.35 -15.86 0.39
C GLN A 71 -15.76 -14.40 0.17
N ILE A 72 -16.09 -13.66 1.24
CA ILE A 72 -16.45 -12.24 1.17
C ILE A 72 -15.30 -11.42 0.57
N LEU A 73 -14.06 -11.70 0.96
CA LEU A 73 -12.89 -11.04 0.37
C LEU A 73 -12.75 -11.39 -1.11
N GLY A 74 -13.04 -12.63 -1.50
CA GLY A 74 -13.07 -13.08 -2.91
C GLY A 74 -14.09 -12.31 -3.76
N GLU A 75 -15.28 -12.11 -3.24
CA GLU A 75 -16.35 -11.35 -3.93
C GLU A 75 -15.94 -9.88 -4.20
N ARG A 76 -15.10 -9.29 -3.36
CA ARG A 76 -14.60 -7.92 -3.58
C ARG A 76 -13.71 -7.79 -4.83
N PHE A 77 -13.04 -8.85 -5.29
CA PHE A 77 -12.27 -8.80 -6.53
C PHE A 77 -13.18 -8.59 -7.75
N THR A 78 -14.37 -9.17 -7.75
CA THR A 78 -15.34 -8.99 -8.84
C THR A 78 -15.84 -7.55 -8.93
N VAL A 79 -16.01 -6.86 -7.78
CA VAL A 79 -16.41 -5.44 -7.73
C VAL A 79 -15.37 -4.53 -8.43
N TYR A 80 -14.10 -4.91 -8.39
CA TYR A 80 -13.02 -4.16 -9.05
C TYR A 80 -12.70 -4.67 -10.47
N ASN A 81 -13.50 -5.58 -11.03
CA ASN A 81 -13.23 -6.24 -12.32
C ASN A 81 -11.84 -6.89 -12.38
N VAL A 82 -11.38 -7.43 -11.27
CA VAL A 82 -10.10 -8.14 -11.17
C VAL A 82 -10.39 -9.62 -10.99
N ALA A 83 -9.74 -10.46 -11.78
CA ALA A 83 -9.85 -11.90 -11.61
C ALA A 83 -9.35 -12.33 -10.23
N LEU A 84 -10.05 -13.27 -9.59
CA LEU A 84 -9.60 -13.89 -8.36
C LEU A 84 -8.23 -14.54 -8.60
N PRO A 85 -7.20 -14.24 -7.78
CA PRO A 85 -5.89 -14.82 -8.00
C PRO A 85 -5.95 -16.33 -7.80
N GLU A 86 -5.38 -17.09 -8.76
CA GLU A 86 -5.23 -18.53 -8.62
C GLU A 86 -4.33 -18.83 -7.42
N LYS A 87 -4.67 -19.89 -6.66
CA LYS A 87 -3.99 -20.25 -5.41
C LYS A 87 -2.46 -20.40 -5.59
N GLU A 88 -2.04 -20.90 -6.76
CA GLU A 88 -0.62 -21.13 -7.10
C GLU A 88 0.16 -19.85 -7.45
N LYS A 89 -0.52 -18.78 -7.87
CA LYS A 89 0.13 -17.48 -8.19
C LYS A 89 0.26 -16.53 -6.99
N LEU A 90 -0.29 -16.93 -5.84
CA LEU A 90 -0.28 -16.14 -4.60
C LEU A 90 1.05 -16.16 -3.86
N ASP A 91 1.98 -17.04 -4.21
CA ASP A 91 3.20 -17.25 -3.43
C ASP A 91 4.26 -16.14 -3.54
N ASP A 92 4.10 -15.17 -4.44
CA ASP A 92 5.17 -14.24 -4.77
C ASP A 92 4.92 -12.76 -4.42
N LEU A 93 4.48 -12.47 -3.20
CA LEU A 93 4.78 -11.16 -2.62
C LEU A 93 6.25 -11.14 -2.17
N LYS A 94 7.17 -11.21 -3.15
CA LYS A 94 8.60 -11.07 -2.84
C LYS A 94 8.87 -9.63 -2.40
N LYS A 95 9.52 -9.51 -1.26
CA LYS A 95 10.11 -8.26 -0.75
C LYS A 95 11.03 -7.68 -1.82
N VAL A 96 10.83 -6.41 -2.15
CA VAL A 96 11.69 -5.65 -3.04
C VAL A 96 12.51 -4.69 -2.20
N GLU A 97 13.82 -4.67 -2.34
CA GLU A 97 14.64 -3.66 -1.69
C GLU A 97 14.36 -2.29 -2.28
N LEU A 98 14.08 -1.33 -1.41
CA LEU A 98 13.86 0.06 -1.77
C LEU A 98 15.08 0.89 -1.42
N LYS A 99 15.48 1.74 -2.38
CA LYS A 99 16.51 2.77 -2.18
C LYS A 99 15.84 4.11 -1.85
N LYS A 100 16.61 5.03 -1.28
CA LYS A 100 16.13 6.37 -0.97
C LYS A 100 15.45 7.05 -2.16
N ASP A 101 16.03 6.91 -3.35
CA ASP A 101 15.50 7.52 -4.57
C ASP A 101 14.16 6.95 -5.01
N ASP A 102 13.82 5.71 -4.62
CA ASP A 102 12.51 5.12 -4.92
C ASP A 102 11.36 5.89 -4.26
N PHE A 103 11.60 6.53 -3.12
CA PHE A 103 10.62 7.33 -2.39
C PHE A 103 10.45 8.74 -2.96
N TYR A 104 11.51 9.31 -3.56
CA TYR A 104 11.48 10.65 -4.15
C TYR A 104 10.93 10.66 -5.58
N ALA A 105 10.94 9.52 -6.28
CA ALA A 105 10.36 9.40 -7.62
C ALA A 105 8.82 9.49 -7.62
N LEU A 106 8.20 9.40 -6.44
CA LEU A 106 6.76 9.44 -6.28
C LEU A 106 6.21 10.85 -6.58
N ARG A 107 5.48 10.98 -7.71
CA ARG A 107 4.66 12.15 -8.09
C ARG A 107 5.40 13.39 -8.61
N LEU A 108 6.54 13.22 -9.25
CA LEU A 108 7.15 14.30 -10.05
C LEU A 108 6.16 14.92 -11.05
N SER A 109 5.21 14.14 -11.59
CA SER A 109 4.20 14.64 -12.54
C SER A 109 3.32 15.80 -12.01
N GLU A 110 3.01 15.85 -10.72
CA GLU A 110 2.26 16.97 -10.13
C GLU A 110 3.12 18.24 -10.04
N ALA A 111 4.39 18.12 -9.71
CA ALA A 111 5.33 19.24 -9.71
C ALA A 111 5.66 19.68 -11.13
N GLU A 112 5.83 18.76 -12.07
CA GLU A 112 6.04 19.04 -13.51
C GLU A 112 4.87 19.82 -14.10
N THR A 113 3.63 19.52 -13.73
CA THR A 113 2.46 20.27 -14.20
C THR A 113 2.50 21.73 -13.74
N ILE A 114 2.90 21.98 -12.49
CA ILE A 114 3.04 23.35 -11.97
C ILE A 114 4.19 24.07 -12.68
N GLU A 115 5.29 23.38 -12.93
CA GLU A 115 6.45 23.91 -13.65
C GLU A 115 6.09 24.28 -15.10
N LEU A 116 5.37 23.41 -15.82
CA LEU A 116 4.86 23.69 -17.17
C LEU A 116 3.93 24.92 -17.20
N ASN A 117 3.02 25.04 -16.23
CA ASN A 117 2.15 26.21 -16.10
C ASN A 117 2.97 27.48 -15.83
N SER A 118 4.03 27.38 -15.02
CA SER A 118 4.96 28.50 -14.79
C SER A 118 5.70 28.91 -16.05
N GLN A 119 6.17 27.96 -16.86
CA GLN A 119 6.83 28.22 -18.13
C GLN A 119 5.86 28.88 -19.11
N LEU A 120 4.63 28.37 -19.21
CA LEU A 120 3.59 28.97 -20.06
C LEU A 120 3.27 30.41 -19.66
N ASN A 121 3.10 30.66 -18.36
CA ASN A 121 2.85 32.02 -17.85
C ASN A 121 4.04 32.96 -18.12
N ASN A 122 5.27 32.48 -18.00
CA ASN A 122 6.48 33.25 -18.30
C ASN A 122 6.57 33.63 -19.79
N GLU A 123 6.17 32.72 -20.70
CA GLU A 123 6.10 33.05 -22.14
C GLU A 123 4.98 34.07 -22.44
N GLN A 124 3.85 33.97 -21.77
CA GLN A 124 2.78 34.99 -21.89
C GLN A 124 3.24 36.34 -21.34
N LEU A 125 3.91 36.36 -20.19
CA LEU A 125 4.50 37.58 -19.62
C LEU A 125 5.52 38.20 -20.53
N ARG A 126 6.38 37.41 -21.16
CA ARG A 126 7.36 37.88 -22.16
C ARG A 126 6.68 38.49 -23.36
N LYS A 127 5.66 37.86 -23.90
CA LYS A 127 4.88 38.33 -25.02
C LYS A 127 4.19 39.67 -24.69
N GLU A 128 3.49 39.76 -23.58
CA GLU A 128 2.79 40.98 -23.15
C GLU A 128 3.77 42.13 -22.89
N ASN A 129 4.96 41.84 -22.35
CA ASN A 129 6.01 42.83 -22.13
C ASN A 129 6.58 43.37 -23.46
N ILE A 130 6.69 42.51 -24.49
CA ILE A 130 7.11 42.91 -25.83
C ILE A 130 6.03 43.80 -26.45
N ASP A 131 4.76 43.36 -26.41
CA ASP A 131 3.62 44.11 -26.96
C ASP A 131 3.43 45.46 -26.25
N TYR A 132 3.76 45.54 -24.96
CA TYR A 132 3.73 46.81 -24.22
C TYR A 132 4.88 47.73 -24.58
N LYS A 133 6.09 47.23 -24.80
CA LYS A 133 7.29 48.04 -25.06
C LYS A 133 7.41 48.46 -26.53
N TYR A 134 7.08 47.58 -27.45
CA TYR A 134 7.34 47.78 -28.88
C TYR A 134 6.05 47.94 -29.68
N PRO A 135 6.10 48.71 -30.80
CA PRO A 135 4.98 48.80 -31.74
C PRO A 135 4.80 47.46 -32.49
N LYS A 136 3.55 47.13 -32.80
CA LYS A 136 3.21 46.00 -33.67
C LYS A 136 3.42 46.39 -35.12
N LEU A 137 4.23 45.58 -35.81
CA LEU A 137 4.41 45.65 -37.25
C LEU A 137 3.59 44.54 -37.91
N SER A 138 2.67 44.85 -38.77
CA SER A 138 1.92 43.89 -39.55
C SER A 138 2.04 44.16 -41.03
N GLY A 139 2.14 43.10 -41.83
CA GLY A 139 2.18 43.16 -43.29
C GLY A 139 1.03 42.36 -43.87
N ASP A 140 0.28 42.92 -44.75
CA ASP A 140 -0.82 42.29 -45.45
C ASP A 140 -0.49 42.22 -46.96
N ILE A 141 -0.71 41.03 -47.54
CA ILE A 141 -0.60 40.82 -48.98
C ILE A 141 -1.98 40.37 -49.47
N GLY A 142 -2.58 41.14 -50.28
CA GLY A 142 -3.88 40.86 -50.91
C GLY A 142 -3.78 40.85 -52.42
N TYR A 143 -4.59 40.01 -53.06
CA TYR A 143 -4.78 40.03 -54.50
C TYR A 143 -6.20 40.53 -54.83
N SER A 144 -6.31 41.64 -55.54
CA SER A 144 -7.59 42.19 -56.00
C SER A 144 -8.00 41.53 -57.33
N LEU A 145 -9.06 40.71 -57.28
CA LEU A 145 -9.63 40.07 -58.47
C LEU A 145 -10.26 41.07 -59.45
N LYS A 146 -10.67 42.19 -58.92
CA LYS A 146 -11.34 43.24 -59.73
C LYS A 146 -10.36 43.97 -60.64
N ASP A 147 -9.18 44.26 -60.16
CA ASP A 147 -8.19 45.09 -60.86
C ASP A 147 -6.95 44.26 -61.23
N HIS A 148 -6.95 42.95 -61.00
CA HIS A 148 -5.82 42.07 -61.25
C HIS A 148 -4.50 42.58 -60.65
N SER A 149 -4.58 43.21 -59.49
CA SER A 149 -3.42 43.84 -58.84
C SER A 149 -3.10 43.15 -57.49
N VAL A 150 -1.81 43.14 -57.18
CA VAL A 150 -1.32 42.72 -55.84
C VAL A 150 -1.22 43.96 -54.96
N VAL A 151 -1.88 43.92 -53.81
CA VAL A 151 -1.80 44.96 -52.78
C VAL A 151 -0.94 44.46 -51.65
N VAL A 152 0.12 45.25 -51.37
CA VAL A 152 0.97 44.97 -50.18
C VAL A 152 0.77 46.12 -49.20
N GLY A 153 0.27 45.78 -48.02
CA GLY A 153 0.11 46.75 -46.94
C GLY A 153 1.12 46.51 -45.84
N LEU A 154 1.73 47.59 -45.37
CA LEU A 154 2.55 47.54 -44.12
C LEU A 154 1.92 48.49 -43.11
N SER A 155 1.61 48.02 -41.92
CA SER A 155 1.08 48.90 -40.91
C SER A 155 1.91 48.77 -39.61
N VAL A 156 2.10 49.90 -38.94
CA VAL A 156 2.74 49.99 -37.62
C VAL A 156 1.70 50.55 -36.65
N SER A 157 1.39 49.81 -35.62
CA SER A 157 0.44 50.26 -34.61
C SER A 157 1.03 50.12 -33.21
N LYS A 158 0.76 51.09 -32.34
CA LYS A 158 1.10 51.02 -30.93
C LYS A 158 -0.03 51.59 -30.09
N THR A 159 -0.49 50.80 -29.14
CA THR A 159 -1.43 51.23 -28.11
C THR A 159 -0.65 51.66 -26.88
N PHE A 160 -0.81 52.91 -26.47
CA PHE A 160 -0.21 53.44 -25.26
C PHE A 160 -1.17 53.20 -24.09
N LYS A 161 -0.79 52.34 -23.17
CA LYS A 161 -1.49 52.09 -21.92
C LYS A 161 -0.75 52.81 -20.79
N ILE A 162 -1.44 53.58 -19.96
CA ILE A 162 -0.88 54.26 -18.78
C ILE A 162 -0.56 53.22 -17.72
N HIS A 163 -1.40 52.18 -17.60
CA HIS A 163 -1.23 51.03 -16.75
C HIS A 163 -1.52 49.76 -17.54
N ASN A 164 -0.80 48.67 -17.23
CA ASN A 164 -1.03 47.40 -17.90
C ASN A 164 -1.39 46.34 -16.88
N ASP A 165 -2.67 46.27 -16.53
CA ASP A 165 -3.24 45.33 -15.55
C ASP A 165 -2.91 43.89 -15.91
N THR A 166 -2.95 43.53 -17.23
CA THR A 166 -2.62 42.20 -17.71
C THR A 166 -1.18 41.81 -17.35
N LEU A 167 -0.23 42.77 -17.48
CA LEU A 167 1.17 42.53 -17.15
C LEU A 167 1.36 42.32 -15.63
N GLU A 168 0.62 43.05 -14.80
CA GLU A 168 0.63 42.93 -13.35
C GLU A 168 0.00 41.61 -12.91
N ASP A 169 -1.15 41.23 -13.49
CA ASP A 169 -1.82 39.96 -13.23
C ASP A 169 -0.91 38.76 -13.57
N LEU A 170 -0.22 38.81 -14.71
CA LEU A 170 0.71 37.77 -15.11
C LEU A 170 1.94 37.65 -14.16
N LYS A 171 2.42 38.78 -13.63
CA LYS A 171 3.48 38.79 -12.62
C LYS A 171 3.00 38.16 -11.31
N ASN A 172 1.83 38.56 -10.83
CA ASN A 172 1.22 38.03 -9.63
C ASN A 172 0.97 36.51 -9.77
N GLU A 173 0.54 36.03 -10.95
CA GLU A 173 0.36 34.62 -11.22
C GLU A 173 1.71 33.89 -11.29
N ALA A 174 2.78 34.50 -11.81
CA ALA A 174 4.12 33.89 -11.77
C ALA A 174 4.64 33.72 -10.36
N ASP A 175 4.44 34.68 -9.46
CA ASP A 175 4.84 34.61 -8.08
C ASP A 175 4.02 33.54 -7.32
N LYS A 176 2.73 33.46 -7.60
CA LYS A 176 1.84 32.44 -7.05
C LYS A 176 2.24 31.03 -7.51
N LEU A 177 2.49 30.82 -8.79
CA LEU A 177 2.93 29.54 -9.33
C LEU A 177 4.29 29.09 -8.75
N LYS A 178 5.21 30.03 -8.56
CA LYS A 178 6.50 29.79 -7.91
C LYS A 178 6.30 29.33 -6.47
N LEU A 179 5.43 30.00 -5.71
CA LEU A 179 5.11 29.61 -4.33
C LEU A 179 4.46 28.22 -4.27
N GLN A 180 3.51 27.95 -5.19
CA GLN A 180 2.86 26.64 -5.27
C GLN A 180 3.86 25.52 -5.61
N TYR A 181 4.83 25.78 -6.49
CA TYR A 181 5.89 24.82 -6.81
C TYR A 181 6.75 24.50 -5.60
N GLU A 182 7.21 25.52 -4.86
CA GLU A 182 8.00 25.30 -3.64
C GLU A 182 7.20 24.58 -2.54
N GLN A 183 5.93 24.94 -2.36
CA GLN A 183 5.04 24.24 -1.42
C GLN A 183 4.87 22.77 -1.83
N LYS A 184 4.63 22.49 -3.11
CA LYS A 184 4.47 21.11 -3.61
C LYS A 184 5.74 20.31 -3.47
N LYS A 185 6.90 20.90 -3.79
CA LYS A 185 8.20 20.27 -3.59
C LYS A 185 8.44 19.91 -2.11
N ASN A 186 8.14 20.82 -1.19
CA ASN A 186 8.28 20.56 0.25
C ASN A 186 7.32 19.46 0.73
N GLU A 187 6.08 19.45 0.25
CA GLU A 187 5.11 18.37 0.50
C GLU A 187 5.66 17.02 0.01
N LEU A 188 6.19 16.95 -1.20
CA LEU A 188 6.75 15.72 -1.77
C LEU A 188 7.93 15.20 -0.95
N VAL A 189 8.84 16.08 -0.54
CA VAL A 189 9.97 15.72 0.34
C VAL A 189 9.49 15.20 1.69
N SER A 190 8.51 15.88 2.28
CA SER A 190 7.90 15.45 3.56
C SER A 190 7.23 14.08 3.43
N ASN A 191 6.44 13.88 2.38
CA ASN A 191 5.77 12.62 2.10
C ASN A 191 6.76 11.48 1.85
N ALA A 192 7.84 11.74 1.10
CA ALA A 192 8.91 10.76 0.90
C ALA A 192 9.57 10.37 2.22
N GLY A 193 9.86 11.34 3.08
CA GLY A 193 10.40 11.12 4.42
C GLY A 193 9.47 10.25 5.27
N GLN A 194 8.16 10.56 5.27
CA GLN A 194 7.17 9.77 5.99
C GLN A 194 7.07 8.33 5.47
N GLN A 195 7.17 8.13 4.17
CA GLN A 195 7.16 6.79 3.56
C GLN A 195 8.43 5.98 3.90
N MET A 196 9.58 6.64 4.00
CA MET A 196 10.82 6.00 4.48
C MET A 196 10.68 5.55 5.94
N ILE A 197 10.10 6.38 6.82
CA ILE A 197 9.81 6.00 8.21
C ILE A 197 8.88 4.78 8.24
N THR A 198 7.81 4.80 7.46
CA THR A 198 6.86 3.69 7.35
C THR A 198 7.55 2.40 6.87
N TYR A 199 8.43 2.49 5.87
CA TYR A 199 9.22 1.36 5.38
C TYR A 199 10.09 0.75 6.49
N THR A 200 10.83 1.59 7.21
CA THR A 200 11.68 1.15 8.33
C THR A 200 10.84 0.50 9.44
N THR A 201 9.66 1.04 9.72
CA THR A 201 8.70 0.47 10.68
C THR A 201 8.27 -0.93 10.26
N TYR A 202 7.88 -1.14 8.98
CA TYR A 202 7.53 -2.47 8.50
C TYR A 202 8.70 -3.46 8.54
N GLN A 203 9.93 -3.02 8.25
CA GLN A 203 11.12 -3.86 8.38
C GLN A 203 11.36 -4.29 9.84
N THR A 204 11.23 -3.35 10.76
CA THR A 204 11.37 -3.61 12.19
C THR A 204 10.28 -4.57 12.69
N ASN A 205 9.04 -4.36 12.27
CA ASN A 205 7.90 -5.22 12.64
C ASN A 205 8.10 -6.66 12.13
N GLU A 206 8.53 -6.84 10.87
CA GLU A 206 8.85 -8.16 10.31
C GLU A 206 9.91 -8.88 11.16
N LEU A 207 11.03 -8.20 11.44
CA LEU A 207 12.14 -8.77 12.20
C LEU A 207 11.72 -9.10 13.65
N THR A 208 10.98 -8.21 14.30
CA THR A 208 10.48 -8.41 15.66
C THR A 208 9.50 -9.59 15.71
N ALA A 209 8.58 -9.66 14.76
CA ALA A 209 7.63 -10.78 14.66
C ALA A 209 8.35 -12.11 14.40
N GLN A 210 9.38 -12.13 13.54
CA GLN A 210 10.22 -13.30 13.29
C GLN A 210 10.93 -13.78 14.57
N ASN A 211 11.54 -12.86 15.31
CA ASN A 211 12.21 -13.17 16.56
C ASN A 211 11.24 -13.72 17.61
N THR A 212 10.06 -13.11 17.72
CA THR A 212 8.99 -13.56 18.62
C THR A 212 8.52 -14.97 18.25
N MET A 213 8.27 -15.22 16.97
CA MET A 213 7.90 -16.55 16.46
C MET A 213 8.96 -17.61 16.83
N ASN A 214 10.25 -17.30 16.65
CA ASN A 214 11.34 -18.22 16.97
C ASN A 214 11.43 -18.53 18.48
N ILE A 215 11.19 -17.53 19.33
CA ILE A 215 11.14 -17.71 20.79
C ILE A 215 9.93 -18.60 21.16
N LYS A 216 8.74 -18.28 20.63
CA LYS A 216 7.52 -19.03 20.92
C LYS A 216 7.58 -20.48 20.41
N LYS A 217 8.27 -20.72 19.29
CA LYS A 217 8.56 -22.06 18.79
C LYS A 217 9.36 -22.87 19.80
N LYS A 218 10.44 -22.32 20.33
CA LYS A 218 11.28 -22.98 21.33
C LYS A 218 10.52 -23.26 22.64
N GLU A 219 9.71 -22.28 23.11
CA GLU A 219 8.85 -22.46 24.26
C GLU A 219 7.89 -23.65 24.04
N TYR A 220 7.20 -23.66 22.89
CA TYR A 220 6.28 -24.75 22.53
C TYR A 220 7.00 -26.12 22.49
N GLU A 221 8.16 -26.22 21.83
CA GLU A 221 8.93 -27.47 21.74
C GLU A 221 9.34 -28.03 23.12
N ILE A 222 9.72 -27.14 24.05
CA ILE A 222 10.05 -27.51 25.42
C ILE A 222 8.82 -28.06 26.18
N TYR A 223 7.70 -27.32 26.07
CA TYR A 223 6.47 -27.72 26.81
C TYR A 223 5.79 -28.93 26.19
N ALA A 224 5.90 -29.15 24.88
CA ALA A 224 5.47 -30.40 24.25
C ALA A 224 6.21 -31.61 24.80
N LYS A 225 7.55 -31.53 24.92
CA LYS A 225 8.35 -32.60 25.52
C LYS A 225 8.04 -32.84 27.02
N LYS A 226 7.85 -31.74 27.78
CA LYS A 226 7.48 -31.85 29.19
C LYS A 226 6.12 -32.54 29.37
N TYR A 227 5.15 -32.22 28.52
CA TYR A 227 3.84 -32.86 28.52
C TYR A 227 3.94 -34.33 28.11
N GLU A 228 4.70 -34.69 27.07
CA GLU A 228 4.97 -36.07 26.65
C GLU A 228 5.59 -36.92 27.79
N LEU A 229 6.47 -36.32 28.59
CA LEU A 229 7.13 -36.95 29.72
C LEU A 229 6.25 -36.97 31.00
N GLY A 230 5.05 -36.37 30.96
CA GLY A 230 4.15 -36.31 32.11
C GLY A 230 4.61 -35.36 33.22
N VAL A 231 5.57 -34.45 32.95
CA VAL A 231 6.10 -33.50 33.94
C VAL A 231 5.46 -32.11 33.84
N ASP A 232 4.52 -31.92 32.91
CA ASP A 232 3.76 -30.68 32.77
C ASP A 232 2.29 -30.99 32.45
N THR A 233 1.43 -29.97 32.64
CA THR A 233 -0.01 -30.10 32.42
C THR A 233 -0.38 -29.95 30.94
N TYR A 234 -1.49 -30.57 30.54
CA TYR A 234 -2.05 -30.36 29.19
C TYR A 234 -2.39 -28.87 28.92
N SER A 235 -2.90 -28.17 29.93
CA SER A 235 -3.24 -26.74 29.81
C SER A 235 -2.02 -25.89 29.44
N ASN A 236 -0.88 -26.10 30.11
CA ASN A 236 0.36 -25.38 29.79
C ASN A 236 0.85 -25.67 28.34
N TYR A 237 0.79 -26.94 27.94
CA TYR A 237 1.11 -27.35 26.57
C TYR A 237 0.22 -26.60 25.54
N VAL A 238 -1.10 -26.60 25.73
CA VAL A 238 -2.06 -25.93 24.86
C VAL A 238 -1.79 -24.43 24.79
N GLU A 239 -1.55 -23.78 25.94
CA GLU A 239 -1.20 -22.35 25.97
C GLU A 239 0.03 -22.04 25.12
N LYS A 240 1.12 -22.77 25.26
CA LYS A 240 2.36 -22.54 24.50
C LYS A 240 2.18 -22.84 23.00
N ARG A 241 1.42 -23.88 22.67
CA ARG A 241 1.03 -24.19 21.29
C ARG A 241 0.28 -23.03 20.65
N ASN A 242 -0.74 -22.51 21.32
CA ASN A 242 -1.58 -21.42 20.82
C ASN A 242 -0.77 -20.11 20.68
N ASN A 243 0.11 -19.81 21.62
CA ASN A 243 1.02 -18.68 21.56
C ASN A 243 1.98 -18.77 20.35
N TYR A 244 2.52 -19.97 20.08
CA TYR A 244 3.36 -20.18 18.89
C TYR A 244 2.56 -20.03 17.60
N LYS A 245 1.36 -20.61 17.48
CA LYS A 245 0.50 -20.49 16.31
C LYS A 245 0.15 -19.03 16.00
N LYS A 246 -0.19 -18.26 17.04
CA LYS A 246 -0.42 -16.81 16.91
C LYS A 246 0.82 -16.11 16.39
N ALA A 247 1.99 -16.37 16.93
CA ALA A 247 3.23 -15.73 16.50
C ALA A 247 3.60 -16.08 15.04
N VAL A 248 3.24 -17.26 14.53
CA VAL A 248 3.38 -17.61 13.10
C VAL A 248 2.50 -16.72 12.23
N ILE A 249 1.23 -16.53 12.59
CA ILE A 249 0.30 -15.67 11.86
C ILE A 249 0.81 -14.21 11.87
N ASP A 250 1.23 -13.70 13.03
CA ASP A 250 1.74 -12.34 13.19
C ASP A 250 2.99 -12.10 12.31
N TYR A 251 3.90 -13.09 12.25
CA TYR A 251 5.08 -13.01 11.36
C TYR A 251 4.70 -12.99 9.88
N GLU A 252 3.84 -13.91 9.42
CA GLU A 252 3.41 -13.96 8.02
C GLU A 252 2.65 -12.68 7.63
N THR A 253 1.86 -12.13 8.53
CA THR A 253 1.17 -10.84 8.33
C THR A 253 2.17 -9.70 8.16
N ALA A 254 3.14 -9.55 9.07
CA ALA A 254 4.15 -8.51 8.99
C ALA A 254 5.00 -8.61 7.70
N LYS A 255 5.37 -9.82 7.30
CA LYS A 255 6.08 -10.11 6.05
C LYS A 255 5.26 -9.70 4.82
N ASN A 256 3.97 -10.03 4.78
CA ASN A 256 3.08 -9.66 3.67
C ASN A 256 2.83 -8.14 3.62
N GLU A 257 2.75 -7.46 4.77
CA GLU A 257 2.63 -5.99 4.84
C GLU A 257 3.85 -5.30 4.25
N LEU A 258 5.05 -5.72 4.65
CA LEU A 258 6.29 -5.17 4.08
C LEU A 258 6.36 -5.42 2.57
N ALA A 259 6.05 -6.65 2.12
CA ALA A 259 6.09 -7.00 0.71
C ALA A 259 5.08 -6.19 -0.13
N ALA A 260 3.85 -6.02 0.37
CA ALA A 260 2.82 -5.21 -0.28
C ALA A 260 3.24 -3.74 -0.35
N PHE A 261 3.80 -3.19 0.74
CA PHE A 261 4.29 -1.82 0.79
C PHE A 261 5.42 -1.58 -0.23
N THR A 262 6.41 -2.46 -0.28
CA THR A 262 7.53 -2.33 -1.22
C THR A 262 7.08 -2.39 -2.68
N LYS A 263 6.10 -3.24 -3.00
CA LYS A 263 5.51 -3.30 -4.34
C LYS A 263 4.74 -2.05 -4.69
N LYS A 264 3.97 -1.47 -3.75
CA LYS A 264 3.28 -0.19 -3.96
C LYS A 264 4.27 0.92 -4.32
N ILE A 265 5.35 1.06 -3.56
CA ILE A 265 6.38 2.07 -3.83
C ILE A 265 7.00 1.88 -5.22
N LYS A 266 7.36 0.67 -5.60
CA LYS A 266 7.92 0.37 -6.94
C LYS A 266 6.94 0.63 -8.08
N TYR A 267 5.65 0.47 -7.83
CA TYR A 267 4.61 0.70 -8.85
C TYR A 267 4.37 2.18 -9.15
N TYR A 268 4.66 3.08 -8.21
CA TYR A 268 4.54 4.53 -8.41
C TYR A 268 5.71 5.15 -9.19
N LYS A 269 6.69 4.35 -9.56
CA LYS A 269 7.81 4.72 -10.41
C LYS A 269 7.44 4.60 -11.88
#